data_3a69f7fb69efe892ab7893abbbc618b3
#
_entry.id   3a69f7fb69efe892ab7893abbbc618b3
#
_cell.length_a   1.000
_cell.length_b   1.000
_cell.length_c   1.000
_cell.angle_alpha   90.00
_cell.angle_beta   90.00
_cell.angle_gamma   90.00
#
_symmetry.space_group_name_H-M   'P 1'
#
loop_
_entity.id
_entity.type
_entity.pdbx_description
1 polymer ?
#
loop_
_entity_poly.entity_id
_entity_poly.type
_entity_poly.pdbx_seq_one_letter_code
_entity_poly.pdbx_strand_id
1 'polypeptide(L)'
;MINSKMQCAGIENWIMNYYRHIDRSRFQFDFLVHWQERQYFDDEIERMGGRIYRLSIREDYRVDRYYRELCRFFREHDEYKIVHGHMESFGVFYFHAAKKAGVPVRIAHAHVVGVESGLKNCAKNLMNKGFAHDANAFFSCSEAATRYLFGNR
;
A
#
# COMPACT_ATOMS: atom_id res chain seq x y z
N MET A 1 2.70 0.79 -6.39
CA MET A 1 2.58 -0.19 -5.29
C MET A 1 2.83 0.52 -3.97
N ILE A 2 2.00 0.32 -2.95
CA ILE A 2 2.22 0.91 -1.61
C ILE A 2 2.44 -0.24 -0.62
N ASN A 3 3.63 -0.28 -0.01
CA ASN A 3 4.00 -1.32 0.95
C ASN A 3 4.81 -0.71 2.12
N SER A 4 4.99 -1.46 3.20
CA SER A 4 5.77 -1.02 4.36
C SER A 4 7.24 -0.81 3.99
N LYS A 5 7.86 -1.82 3.40
CA LYS A 5 9.26 -1.87 2.97
C LYS A 5 9.43 -2.95 1.89
N MET A 6 10.56 -3.00 1.21
CA MET A 6 10.83 -4.00 0.17
C MET A 6 11.94 -4.98 0.59
N GLN A 7 11.74 -5.65 1.73
CA GLN A 7 12.64 -6.69 2.26
C GLN A 7 12.32 -8.07 1.68
N CYS A 8 13.16 -9.07 1.93
CA CYS A 8 12.93 -10.45 1.50
C CYS A 8 11.91 -11.14 2.45
N ALA A 9 10.62 -10.88 2.23
CA ALA A 9 9.50 -11.48 2.98
C ALA A 9 8.32 -11.81 2.05
N GLY A 10 7.24 -12.38 2.60
CA GLY A 10 6.16 -12.99 1.82
C GLY A 10 5.47 -12.04 0.82
N ILE A 11 5.02 -10.88 1.29
CA ILE A 11 4.31 -9.89 0.46
C ILE A 11 5.24 -9.33 -0.62
N GLU A 12 6.45 -8.96 -0.23
CA GLU A 12 7.45 -8.38 -1.11
C GLU A 12 7.90 -9.36 -2.20
N ASN A 13 8.13 -10.62 -1.84
CA ASN A 13 8.42 -11.68 -2.81
C ASN A 13 7.26 -11.89 -3.80
N TRP A 14 6.01 -11.84 -3.31
CA TRP A 14 4.84 -11.90 -4.17
C TRP A 14 4.80 -10.71 -5.15
N ILE A 15 4.98 -9.48 -4.66
CA ILE A 15 5.02 -8.26 -5.50
C ILE A 15 6.13 -8.38 -6.54
N MET A 16 7.35 -8.76 -6.14
CA MET A 16 8.49 -8.86 -7.03
C MET A 16 8.32 -9.98 -8.06
N ASN A 17 7.67 -11.09 -7.69
CA ASN A 17 7.34 -12.14 -8.66
C ASN A 17 6.46 -11.61 -9.79
N TYR A 18 5.40 -10.85 -9.46
CA TYR A 18 4.59 -10.19 -10.49
C TYR A 18 5.37 -9.14 -11.27
N TYR A 19 6.19 -8.32 -10.61
CA TYR A 19 6.95 -7.27 -11.27
C TYR A 19 7.96 -7.80 -12.28
N ARG A 20 8.57 -8.96 -12.01
CA ARG A 20 9.50 -9.64 -12.93
C ARG A 20 8.81 -10.18 -14.19
N HIS A 21 7.53 -10.57 -14.08
CA HIS A 21 6.81 -11.28 -15.14
C HIS A 21 5.76 -10.43 -15.87
N ILE A 22 5.44 -9.25 -15.35
CA ILE A 22 4.48 -8.35 -16.03
C ILE A 22 5.08 -7.79 -17.31
N ASP A 23 4.24 -7.54 -18.30
CA ASP A 23 4.65 -6.81 -19.51
C ASP A 23 4.97 -5.35 -19.16
N ARG A 24 6.26 -5.06 -18.95
CA ARG A 24 6.75 -3.74 -18.55
C ARG A 24 6.73 -2.70 -19.68
N SER A 25 6.45 -3.10 -20.91
CA SER A 25 6.17 -2.15 -21.99
C SER A 25 4.80 -1.47 -21.83
N ARG A 26 3.90 -2.11 -21.09
CA ARG A 26 2.53 -1.64 -20.82
C ARG A 26 2.32 -1.17 -19.39
N PHE A 27 2.99 -1.81 -18.44
CA PHE A 27 2.82 -1.55 -17.00
C PHE A 27 4.17 -1.41 -16.31
N GLN A 28 4.43 -0.28 -15.72
CA GLN A 28 5.60 -0.04 -14.89
C GLN A 28 5.14 0.12 -13.43
N PHE A 29 5.86 -0.53 -12.49
CA PHE A 29 5.61 -0.37 -11.07
C PHE A 29 6.58 0.63 -10.47
N ASP A 30 6.03 1.62 -9.77
CA ASP A 30 6.74 2.44 -8.82
C ASP A 30 6.26 2.10 -7.40
N PHE A 31 7.10 2.37 -6.41
CA PHE A 31 6.90 1.90 -5.04
C PHE A 31 6.90 3.09 -4.08
N LEU A 32 5.86 3.19 -3.26
CA LEU A 32 5.81 4.09 -2.12
C LEU A 32 5.95 3.26 -0.86
N VAL A 33 7.05 3.48 -0.12
CA VAL A 33 7.40 2.70 1.07
C VAL A 33 7.53 3.59 2.31
N HIS A 34 7.43 2.97 3.49
CA HIS A 34 7.44 3.69 4.78
C HIS A 34 8.75 3.59 5.55
N TRP A 35 9.73 2.85 5.02
CA TRP A 35 11.07 2.76 5.59
C TRP A 35 12.04 3.63 4.80
N GLN A 36 12.88 4.38 5.50
CA GLN A 36 13.84 5.31 4.90
C GLN A 36 15.09 4.59 4.39
N GLU A 37 15.50 3.54 5.09
CA GLU A 37 16.70 2.78 4.75
C GLU A 37 16.48 1.94 3.50
N ARG A 38 17.56 1.72 2.74
CA ARG A 38 17.54 0.78 1.60
C ARG A 38 17.17 -0.63 2.08
N GLN A 39 16.40 -1.31 1.26
CA GLN A 39 15.88 -2.65 1.53
C GLN A 39 16.39 -3.64 0.47
N TYR A 40 16.14 -4.93 0.73
CA TYR A 40 16.68 -6.04 -0.06
C TYR A 40 16.38 -5.93 -1.56
N PHE A 41 15.16 -5.53 -1.95
CA PHE A 41 14.75 -5.47 -3.35
C PHE A 41 14.95 -4.11 -4.02
N ASP A 42 15.45 -3.09 -3.34
CA ASP A 42 15.55 -1.74 -3.88
C ASP A 42 16.43 -1.68 -5.13
N ASP A 43 17.61 -2.31 -5.09
CA ASP A 43 18.53 -2.33 -6.25
C ASP A 43 17.92 -3.06 -7.46
N GLU A 44 17.14 -4.10 -7.22
CA GLU A 44 16.46 -4.83 -8.29
C GLU A 44 15.33 -4.00 -8.90
N ILE A 45 14.53 -3.35 -8.06
CA ILE A 45 13.44 -2.45 -8.50
C ILE A 45 14.00 -1.34 -9.39
N GLU A 46 15.06 -0.67 -8.94
CA GLU A 46 15.70 0.42 -9.69
C GLU A 46 16.30 -0.06 -11.03
N ARG A 47 16.97 -1.21 -11.05
CA ARG A 47 17.48 -1.83 -12.29
C ARG A 47 16.36 -2.19 -13.27
N MET A 48 15.17 -2.50 -12.76
CA MET A 48 13.98 -2.78 -13.58
C MET A 48 13.23 -1.50 -14.01
N GLY A 49 13.75 -0.31 -13.68
CA GLY A 49 13.18 0.99 -14.04
C GLY A 49 12.11 1.50 -13.08
N GLY A 50 11.86 0.83 -11.95
CA GLY A 50 10.93 1.28 -10.91
C GLY A 50 11.54 2.39 -10.05
N ARG A 51 10.74 3.37 -9.68
CA ARG A 51 11.11 4.42 -8.73
C ARG A 51 10.65 4.04 -7.32
N ILE A 52 11.44 4.42 -6.31
CA ILE A 52 11.10 4.17 -4.91
C ILE A 52 10.95 5.51 -4.19
N TYR A 53 9.74 5.78 -3.71
CA TYR A 53 9.41 6.95 -2.90
C TYR A 53 9.28 6.55 -1.43
N ARG A 54 9.83 7.39 -0.54
CA ARG A 54 9.86 7.11 0.89
C ARG A 54 9.08 8.15 1.65
N LEU A 55 7.91 7.77 2.19
CA LEU A 55 7.08 8.60 3.05
C LEU A 55 6.86 7.87 4.37
N SER A 56 7.48 8.34 5.45
CA SER A 56 7.42 7.69 6.75
C SER A 56 6.61 8.47 7.78
N ILE A 57 5.67 7.77 8.41
CA ILE A 57 5.03 8.26 9.64
C ILE A 57 5.86 7.94 10.89
N ARG A 58 6.87 7.07 10.76
CA ARG A 58 7.64 6.53 11.90
C ARG A 58 8.65 7.51 12.48
N GLU A 59 9.00 8.57 11.77
CA GLU A 59 9.98 9.56 12.21
C GLU A 59 9.47 10.38 13.40
N ASP A 60 8.21 10.80 13.38
CA ASP A 60 7.63 11.68 14.39
C ASP A 60 6.20 11.29 14.80
N TYR A 61 5.66 10.21 14.24
CA TYR A 61 4.29 9.73 14.43
C TYR A 61 3.20 10.79 14.14
N ARG A 62 3.50 11.78 13.32
CA ARG A 62 2.56 12.84 12.95
C ARG A 62 1.70 12.44 11.77
N VAL A 63 0.49 11.96 12.06
CA VAL A 63 -0.51 11.54 11.06
C VAL A 63 -0.91 12.69 10.13
N ASP A 64 -1.01 13.93 10.66
CA ASP A 64 -1.34 15.12 9.88
C ASP A 64 -0.27 15.45 8.82
N ARG A 65 1.02 15.35 9.18
CA ARG A 65 2.14 15.51 8.25
C ARG A 65 2.09 14.42 7.17
N TYR A 66 2.03 13.16 7.58
CA TYR A 66 1.99 12.01 6.69
C TYR A 66 0.84 12.13 5.67
N TYR A 67 -0.36 12.48 6.12
CA TYR A 67 -1.51 12.66 5.22
C TYR A 67 -1.31 13.83 4.24
N ARG A 68 -0.75 14.99 4.68
CA ARG A 68 -0.43 16.09 3.78
C ARG A 68 0.61 15.71 2.73
N GLU A 69 1.63 14.94 3.11
CA GLU A 69 2.65 14.44 2.19
C GLU A 69 2.06 13.47 1.16
N LEU A 70 1.17 12.58 1.55
CA LEU A 70 0.43 11.73 0.62
C LEU A 70 -0.42 12.55 -0.37
N CYS A 71 -1.15 13.55 0.12
CA CYS A 71 -1.94 14.43 -0.74
C CYS A 71 -1.06 15.24 -1.72
N ARG A 72 0.12 15.69 -1.27
CA ARG A 72 1.10 16.34 -2.13
C ARG A 72 1.64 15.37 -3.18
N PHE A 73 2.09 14.20 -2.75
CA PHE A 73 2.61 13.16 -3.61
C PHE A 73 1.66 12.83 -4.77
N PHE A 74 0.39 12.53 -4.49
CA PHE A 74 -0.58 12.20 -5.55
C PHE A 74 -0.96 13.38 -6.44
N ARG A 75 -0.79 14.62 -6.00
CA ARG A 75 -0.98 15.80 -6.87
C ARG A 75 0.21 16.05 -7.78
N GLU A 76 1.43 15.78 -7.30
CA GLU A 76 2.67 15.93 -8.06
C GLU A 76 2.92 14.77 -9.03
N HIS A 77 2.19 13.65 -8.85
CA HIS A 77 2.29 12.41 -9.60
C HIS A 77 0.93 11.99 -10.16
N ASP A 78 0.34 12.84 -11.01
CA ASP A 78 -0.97 12.60 -11.65
C ASP A 78 -0.91 11.55 -12.77
N GLU A 79 0.30 11.13 -13.16
CA GLU A 79 0.54 10.03 -14.07
C GLU A 79 0.05 8.68 -13.53
N TYR A 80 -0.03 8.49 -12.18
CA TYR A 80 -0.46 7.23 -11.60
C TYR A 80 -1.96 7.00 -11.76
N LYS A 81 -2.30 5.98 -12.56
CA LYS A 81 -3.70 5.58 -12.79
C LYS A 81 -4.15 4.44 -11.87
N ILE A 82 -3.21 3.74 -11.25
CA ILE A 82 -3.48 2.61 -10.36
C ILE A 82 -2.69 2.77 -9.08
N VAL A 83 -3.38 2.73 -7.94
CA VAL A 83 -2.78 2.57 -6.62
C VAL A 83 -3.13 1.18 -6.10
N HIS A 84 -2.12 0.35 -5.83
CA HIS A 84 -2.28 -0.97 -5.27
C HIS A 84 -1.63 -1.00 -3.89
N GLY A 85 -2.46 -1.10 -2.86
CA GLY A 85 -2.05 -0.98 -1.46
C GLY A 85 -2.04 -2.31 -0.74
N HIS A 86 -0.93 -2.58 -0.03
CA HIS A 86 -0.67 -3.79 0.75
C HIS A 86 -0.58 -3.53 2.26
N MET A 87 -0.80 -2.28 2.70
CA MET A 87 -0.74 -1.89 4.12
C MET A 87 -2.14 -1.57 4.64
N GLU A 88 -2.77 -2.55 5.28
CA GLU A 88 -4.17 -2.48 5.70
C GLU A 88 -4.48 -1.26 6.57
N SER A 89 -3.78 -1.08 7.70
CA SER A 89 -4.10 -0.02 8.67
C SER A 89 -3.89 1.39 8.11
N PHE A 90 -2.94 1.56 7.20
CA PHE A 90 -2.63 2.87 6.59
C PHE A 90 -3.46 3.16 5.34
N GLY A 91 -4.22 2.20 4.85
CA GLY A 91 -5.06 2.34 3.66
C GLY A 91 -6.07 3.47 3.75
N VAL A 92 -6.59 3.74 4.94
CA VAL A 92 -7.50 4.88 5.18
C VAL A 92 -6.89 6.23 4.77
N PHE A 93 -5.58 6.38 4.86
CA PHE A 93 -4.90 7.62 4.48
C PHE A 93 -4.53 7.65 3.00
N TYR A 94 -3.82 6.63 2.51
CA TYR A 94 -3.32 6.68 1.14
C TYR A 94 -4.42 6.46 0.09
N PHE A 95 -5.46 5.64 0.36
CA PHE A 95 -6.58 5.53 -0.56
C PHE A 95 -7.43 6.81 -0.57
N HIS A 96 -7.62 7.45 0.60
CA HIS A 96 -8.32 8.72 0.65
C HIS A 96 -7.56 9.81 -0.12
N ALA A 97 -6.25 9.92 0.07
CA ALA A 97 -5.42 10.87 -0.66
C ALA A 97 -5.42 10.61 -2.17
N ALA A 98 -5.29 9.33 -2.60
CA ALA A 98 -5.36 8.93 -4.00
C ALA A 98 -6.73 9.24 -4.63
N LYS A 99 -7.83 8.94 -3.92
CA LYS A 99 -9.19 9.27 -4.37
C LYS A 99 -9.38 10.76 -4.56
N LYS A 100 -8.93 11.57 -3.59
CA LYS A 100 -9.01 13.03 -3.63
C LYS A 100 -8.20 13.62 -4.80
N ALA A 101 -7.09 12.99 -5.17
CA ALA A 101 -6.28 13.36 -6.33
C ALA A 101 -6.82 12.80 -7.66
N GLY A 102 -7.94 12.07 -7.66
CA GLY A 102 -8.59 11.56 -8.86
C GLY A 102 -7.98 10.27 -9.43
N VAL A 103 -7.15 9.53 -8.66
CA VAL A 103 -6.63 8.23 -9.13
C VAL A 103 -7.78 7.25 -9.37
N PRO A 104 -7.97 6.78 -10.63
CA PRO A 104 -9.19 6.06 -10.99
C PRO A 104 -9.28 4.64 -10.43
N VAL A 105 -8.15 3.93 -10.27
CA VAL A 105 -8.13 2.55 -9.79
C VAL A 105 -7.38 2.47 -8.45
N ARG A 106 -8.05 1.99 -7.42
CA ARG A 106 -7.49 1.87 -6.07
C ARG A 106 -7.77 0.46 -5.55
N ILE A 107 -6.72 -0.36 -5.58
CA ILE A 107 -6.77 -1.80 -5.26
C ILE A 107 -6.38 -2.00 -3.80
N ALA A 108 -7.30 -2.46 -2.97
CA ALA A 108 -7.01 -2.91 -1.61
C ALA A 108 -6.66 -4.41 -1.64
N HIS A 109 -5.46 -4.77 -1.19
CA HIS A 109 -5.00 -6.15 -1.17
C HIS A 109 -4.85 -6.63 0.27
N ALA A 110 -5.70 -7.58 0.67
CA ALA A 110 -5.72 -8.16 2.00
C ALA A 110 -4.71 -9.30 2.15
N HIS A 111 -3.85 -9.20 3.19
CA HIS A 111 -2.86 -10.22 3.52
C HIS A 111 -3.01 -10.78 4.93
N VAL A 112 -3.80 -10.12 5.79
CA VAL A 112 -3.92 -10.45 7.21
C VAL A 112 -5.21 -11.18 7.49
N VAL A 113 -5.11 -12.23 8.30
CA VAL A 113 -6.25 -12.97 8.86
C VAL A 113 -6.23 -12.81 10.38
N GLY A 114 -7.24 -12.13 10.92
CA GLY A 114 -7.46 -12.05 12.36
C GLY A 114 -6.94 -10.80 13.05
N VAL A 115 -7.42 -10.61 14.27
CA VAL A 115 -7.18 -9.46 15.13
C VAL A 115 -6.23 -9.87 16.23
N GLU A 116 -5.12 -9.16 16.42
CA GLU A 116 -4.41 -9.25 17.67
C GLU A 116 -5.29 -8.66 18.80
N SER A 117 -5.49 -9.39 19.88
CA SER A 117 -6.27 -8.94 21.03
C SER A 117 -5.50 -7.90 21.85
N GLY A 118 -6.20 -6.92 22.40
CA GLY A 118 -5.65 -5.90 23.31
C GLY A 118 -6.03 -4.47 22.96
N LEU A 119 -5.98 -3.61 23.97
CA LEU A 119 -6.40 -2.21 23.85
C LEU A 119 -5.59 -1.42 22.80
N LYS A 120 -4.30 -1.75 22.64
CA LYS A 120 -3.40 -1.15 21.64
C LYS A 120 -3.81 -1.48 20.19
N ASN A 121 -4.52 -2.57 19.99
CA ASN A 121 -4.95 -3.02 18.66
C ASN A 121 -6.34 -2.50 18.27
N CYS A 122 -7.06 -1.85 19.19
CA CYS A 122 -8.39 -1.32 18.90
C CYS A 122 -8.35 -0.26 17.78
N ALA A 123 -7.39 0.68 17.84
CA ALA A 123 -7.21 1.69 16.80
C ALA A 123 -6.81 1.06 15.45
N LYS A 124 -5.87 0.09 15.47
CA LYS A 124 -5.47 -0.65 14.26
C LYS A 124 -6.65 -1.40 13.65
N ASN A 125 -7.48 -2.03 14.47
CA ASN A 125 -8.67 -2.75 14.01
C ASN A 125 -9.71 -1.82 13.40
N LEU A 126 -9.90 -0.63 13.99
CA LEU A 126 -10.77 0.40 13.42
C LEU A 126 -10.24 0.91 12.07
N MET A 127 -8.93 1.14 11.98
CA MET A 127 -8.27 1.54 10.73
C MET A 127 -8.37 0.43 9.67
N ASN A 128 -8.22 -0.84 10.05
CA ASN A 128 -8.40 -1.97 9.15
C ASN A 128 -9.83 -2.04 8.59
N LYS A 129 -10.86 -1.74 9.40
CA LYS A 129 -12.25 -1.65 8.89
C LYS A 129 -12.43 -0.52 7.88
N GLY A 130 -11.68 0.57 8.02
CA GLY A 130 -11.67 1.68 7.07
C GLY A 130 -10.82 1.44 5.81
N PHE A 131 -9.95 0.43 5.82
CA PHE A 131 -8.98 0.15 4.76
C PHE A 131 -9.57 0.16 3.35
N ALA A 132 -10.73 -0.47 3.18
CA ALA A 132 -11.36 -0.65 1.89
C ALA A 132 -12.34 0.48 1.52
N HIS A 133 -12.55 1.49 2.38
CA HIS A 133 -13.60 2.49 2.20
C HIS A 133 -13.44 3.30 0.90
N ASP A 134 -12.24 3.73 0.59
CA ASP A 134 -11.94 4.54 -0.59
C ASP A 134 -11.28 3.72 -1.73
N ALA A 135 -11.15 2.40 -1.57
CA ALA A 135 -10.77 1.48 -2.64
C ALA A 135 -11.98 1.15 -3.53
N ASN A 136 -11.71 0.76 -4.79
CA ASN A 136 -12.73 0.34 -5.75
C ASN A 136 -12.41 -0.97 -6.47
N ALA A 137 -11.32 -1.64 -6.08
CA ALA A 137 -10.99 -3.01 -6.45
C ALA A 137 -10.41 -3.74 -5.22
N PHE A 138 -10.64 -5.05 -5.13
CA PHE A 138 -10.32 -5.82 -3.94
C PHE A 138 -9.63 -7.12 -4.31
N PHE A 139 -8.44 -7.33 -3.75
CA PHE A 139 -7.66 -8.54 -3.88
C PHE A 139 -7.38 -9.14 -2.50
N SER A 140 -7.18 -10.43 -2.44
CA SER A 140 -6.89 -11.12 -1.19
C SER A 140 -6.03 -12.36 -1.42
N CYS A 141 -5.17 -12.69 -0.47
CA CYS A 141 -4.37 -13.90 -0.49
C CYS A 141 -5.15 -15.14 -0.02
N SER A 142 -6.33 -14.98 0.58
CA SER A 142 -7.18 -16.07 1.06
C SER A 142 -8.62 -15.63 1.30
N GLU A 143 -9.55 -16.59 1.29
CA GLU A 143 -10.94 -16.35 1.62
C GLU A 143 -11.11 -15.81 3.06
N ALA A 144 -10.30 -16.29 4.00
CA ALA A 144 -10.31 -15.81 5.38
C ALA A 144 -9.90 -14.33 5.47
N ALA A 145 -8.87 -13.89 4.72
CA ALA A 145 -8.48 -12.48 4.66
C ALA A 145 -9.55 -11.62 3.99
N THR A 146 -10.23 -12.13 2.95
CA THR A 146 -11.38 -11.48 2.31
C THR A 146 -12.47 -11.23 3.33
N ARG A 147 -12.93 -12.27 4.02
CA ARG A 147 -14.01 -12.17 5.03
C ARG A 147 -13.63 -11.20 6.15
N TYR A 148 -12.39 -11.24 6.60
CA TYR A 148 -11.91 -10.39 7.70
C TYR A 148 -11.91 -8.89 7.34
N LEU A 149 -11.35 -8.52 6.18
CA LEU A 149 -11.15 -7.11 5.80
C LEU A 149 -12.28 -6.53 4.95
N PHE A 150 -12.91 -7.34 4.13
CA PHE A 150 -13.92 -6.87 3.17
C PHE A 150 -15.34 -7.35 3.50
N GLY A 151 -15.49 -8.29 4.44
CA GLY A 151 -16.77 -8.90 4.75
C GLY A 151 -17.31 -9.75 3.60
N ASN A 152 -18.59 -9.61 3.30
CA ASN A 152 -19.27 -10.34 2.22
C ASN A 152 -19.31 -9.55 0.89
N ARG A 153 -18.32 -8.69 0.65
CA ARG A 153 -18.20 -7.92 -0.61
C ARG A 153 -17.73 -8.77 -1.76
#